data_81c719cc8a9432201fc8d2369fd3f906
#
_entry.id   81c719cc8a9432201fc8d2369fd3f906
#
_cell.length_a   1.000
_cell.length_b   1.000
_cell.length_c   1.000
_cell.angle_alpha   90.00
_cell.angle_beta   90.00
_cell.angle_gamma   90.00
#
_symmetry.space_group_name_H-M   'P 1'
#
loop_
_entity.id
_entity.type
_entity.pdbx_description
1 polymer ?
#
loop_
_entity_poly.entity_id
_entity_poly.type
_entity_poly.pdbx_seq_one_letter_code
_entity_poly.pdbx_strand_id
1 'polypeptide(L)' 'MAKKLKITWVRSGIGAKDHHERTIRALGLHRLNETIVKDDSPSIRGMLHSVDFMVRVAEVEV' A
#
# COMPACT_ATOMS: atom_id res chain seq x y z
N MET A 1 14.82 -9.83 13.73
CA MET A 1 14.30 -10.01 12.37
C MET A 1 13.22 -8.99 12.12
N ALA A 2 13.33 -8.26 11.05
CA ALA A 2 12.38 -7.21 10.73
C ALA A 2 11.21 -7.79 9.95
N LYS A 3 10.00 -7.42 10.34
CA LYS A 3 8.82 -7.72 9.55
C LYS A 3 8.65 -6.63 8.52
N LYS A 4 8.33 -7.01 7.32
CA LYS A 4 8.04 -6.07 6.26
C LYS A 4 6.67 -6.35 5.69
N LEU A 5 6.10 -5.34 5.06
CA LEU A 5 4.79 -5.45 4.44
C LEU A 5 4.96 -5.43 2.94
N LYS A 6 4.45 -6.47 2.30
CA LYS A 6 4.40 -6.56 0.84
C LYS A 6 3.06 -6.01 0.39
N ILE A 7 3.08 -4.94 -0.37
CA ILE A 7 1.90 -4.20 -0.75
C ILE A 7 1.75 -4.27 -2.26
N THR A 8 0.60 -4.74 -2.71
CA THR A 8 0.28 -4.84 -4.14
C THR A 8 -0.96 -4.01 -4.43
N TRP A 9 -0.88 -3.14 -5.41
CA TRP A 9 -2.03 -2.34 -5.83
C TRP A 9 -2.91 -3.20 -6.75
N VAL A 10 -4.03 -3.69 -6.22
CA VAL A 10 -4.87 -4.66 -6.92
C VAL A 10 -6.11 -4.06 -7.55
N ARG A 11 -6.52 -2.86 -7.15
CA ARG A 11 -7.69 -2.20 -7.71
C ARG A 11 -7.35 -0.82 -8.22
N SER A 12 -7.89 -0.49 -9.39
CA SER A 12 -7.78 0.87 -9.88
C SER A 12 -8.68 1.79 -9.07
N GLY A 13 -8.39 3.07 -9.12
CA GLY A 13 -9.09 4.07 -8.34
C GLY A 13 -10.41 4.52 -8.92
N ILE A 14 -11.18 3.65 -9.57
CA ILE A 14 -12.49 4.04 -10.08
C ILE A 14 -13.36 4.47 -8.91
N GLY A 15 -13.74 5.74 -8.90
CA GLY A 15 -14.47 6.32 -7.80
C GLY A 15 -13.61 6.67 -6.60
N ALA A 16 -12.32 6.38 -6.62
CA ALA A 16 -11.42 6.80 -5.57
C ALA A 16 -11.16 8.29 -5.67
N LYS A 17 -11.07 8.93 -4.53
CA LYS A 17 -10.77 10.35 -4.48
C LYS A 17 -9.27 10.56 -4.61
N ASP A 18 -8.90 11.76 -5.03
CA ASP A 18 -7.51 12.11 -5.26
C ASP A 18 -6.60 11.79 -4.08
N HIS A 19 -7.11 11.94 -2.86
CA HIS A 19 -6.28 11.70 -1.68
C HIS A 19 -5.90 10.22 -1.53
N HIS A 20 -6.72 9.29 -2.00
CA HIS A 20 -6.37 7.88 -1.99
C HIS A 20 -5.23 7.60 -2.95
N GLU A 21 -5.27 8.19 -4.13
CA GLU A 21 -4.18 8.06 -5.09
C GLU A 21 -2.89 8.65 -4.53
N ARG A 22 -2.97 9.79 -3.87
CA ARG A 22 -1.80 10.39 -3.24
C ARG A 22 -1.20 9.48 -2.19
N THR A 23 -2.04 8.82 -1.40
CA THR A 23 -1.58 7.89 -0.37
C THR A 23 -0.87 6.71 -1.00
N ILE A 24 -1.44 6.16 -2.07
CA ILE A 24 -0.83 5.04 -2.78
C ILE A 24 0.52 5.44 -3.39
N ARG A 25 0.61 6.62 -3.98
CA ARG A 25 1.86 7.13 -4.53
C ARG A 25 2.90 7.38 -3.44
N ALA A 26 2.46 7.86 -2.30
CA ALA A 26 3.34 8.08 -1.16
C ALA A 26 3.92 6.76 -0.64
N LEU A 27 3.18 5.66 -0.79
CA LEU A 27 3.69 4.34 -0.48
C LEU A 27 4.75 3.86 -1.48
N GLY A 28 4.77 4.42 -2.67
CA GLY A 28 5.72 4.04 -3.71
C GLY A 28 5.11 3.28 -4.88
N LEU A 29 3.80 3.12 -4.89
CA LEU A 29 3.10 2.45 -5.97
C LEU A 29 2.71 3.47 -7.04
N HIS A 30 3.02 3.16 -8.29
CA HIS A 30 2.75 4.07 -9.40
C HIS A 30 1.84 3.46 -10.45
N ARG A 31 1.62 2.16 -10.40
CA ARG A 31 0.78 1.46 -11.38
C ARG A 31 0.00 0.35 -10.71
N LEU A 32 -1.09 -0.02 -11.36
CA LEU A 32 -1.88 -1.16 -10.97
C LEU A 32 -1.02 -2.43 -11.07
N ASN A 33 -1.23 -3.32 -10.12
CA ASN A 33 -0.50 -4.59 -9.99
C ASN A 33 0.98 -4.44 -9.64
N GLU A 34 1.44 -3.24 -9.33
CA GLU A 34 2.78 -3.04 -8.82
C GLU A 34 2.86 -3.54 -7.38
N THR A 35 3.97 -4.17 -7.05
CA THR A 35 4.21 -4.68 -5.71
C THR A 35 5.45 -4.00 -5.13
N ILE A 36 5.35 -3.57 -3.88
CA ILE A 36 6.48 -3.01 -3.15
C ILE A 36 6.58 -3.66 -1.78
N VAL A 37 7.75 -3.55 -1.18
CA VAL A 37 7.97 -4.01 0.20
C VAL A 37 8.39 -2.81 1.03
N LYS A 38 7.70 -2.59 2.13
CA LYS A 38 7.95 -1.49 3.05
C LYS A 38 8.12 -2.02 4.45
N ASP A 39 8.86 -1.27 5.27
CA ASP A 39 9.01 -1.61 6.67
C ASP A 39 7.67 -1.45 7.39
N ASP A 40 7.42 -2.34 8.35
CA ASP A 40 6.22 -2.27 9.16
C ASP A 40 6.40 -1.16 10.19
N SER A 41 5.67 -0.08 10.00
CA SER A 41 5.70 1.06 10.93
C SER A 41 4.29 1.61 11.10
N PRO A 42 4.03 2.33 12.20
CA PRO A 42 2.71 2.93 12.39
C PRO A 42 2.31 3.88 11.27
N SER A 43 3.26 4.61 10.69
CA SER A 43 2.97 5.51 9.56
C SER A 43 2.48 4.73 8.36
N ILE A 44 3.18 3.66 8.01
CA ILE A 44 2.80 2.82 6.87
C ILE A 44 1.46 2.15 7.12
N ARG A 45 1.25 1.63 8.31
CA ARG A 45 -0.03 0.99 8.64
C ARG A 45 -1.19 1.97 8.55
N GLY A 46 -1.00 3.20 8.99
CA GLY A 46 -2.03 4.23 8.87
C GLY A 46 -2.37 4.53 7.42
N MET A 47 -1.36 4.65 6.57
CA MET A 47 -1.56 4.87 5.14
C MET A 47 -2.28 3.70 4.48
N LEU A 48 -1.88 2.48 4.83
CA LEU A 48 -2.51 1.27 4.29
C LEU A 48 -3.97 1.16 4.73
N HIS A 49 -4.27 1.54 5.96
CA HIS A 49 -5.64 1.49 6.44
C HIS A 49 -6.56 2.39 5.61
N SER A 50 -6.06 3.51 5.14
CA SER A 50 -6.85 4.43 4.30
C SER A 50 -7.14 3.85 2.92
N VAL A 51 -6.30 2.96 2.41
CA VAL A 51 -6.43 2.45 1.05
C VAL A 51 -6.49 0.91 1.01
N ASP A 52 -6.82 0.27 2.13
CA ASP A 52 -6.80 -1.19 2.21
C ASP A 52 -7.78 -1.84 1.24
N PHE A 53 -8.82 -1.14 0.82
CA PHE A 53 -9.77 -1.63 -0.18
C PHE A 53 -9.20 -1.63 -1.59
N MET A 54 -8.08 -0.97 -1.81
CA MET A 54 -7.45 -0.85 -3.14
C MET A 54 -6.18 -1.67 -3.26
N VAL A 55 -5.60 -2.09 -2.14
CA VAL A 55 -4.32 -2.79 -2.13
C VAL A 55 -4.44 -4.09 -1.35
N ARG A 56 -3.54 -5.01 -1.65
CA ARG A 56 -3.41 -6.25 -0.89
C ARG A 56 -2.11 -6.18 -0.11
N VAL A 57 -2.18 -6.50 1.16
CA VAL A 57 -1.03 -6.44 2.05
C VAL A 57 -0.74 -7.83 2.58
N ALA A 58 0.50 -8.23 2.53
CA ALA A 58 0.96 -9.48 3.12
C ALA A 58 2.17 -9.18 4.01
N GLU A 59 2.26 -9.86 5.14
CA GLU A 59 3.43 -9.75 5.99
C GLU A 59 4.50 -10.71 5.49
N VAL A 60 5.73 -10.22 5.40
CA VAL A 60 6.87 -11.03 5.03
C VAL A 60 7.96 -10.83 6.06
N GLU A 61 8.69 -11.89 6.36
CA GLU A 61 9.85 -11.82 7.25
C GLU A 61 11.10 -11.78 6.40
N VAL A 62 12.03 -10.94 6.80
CA VAL A 62 13.30 -10.79 6.09
C VAL A 62 14.45 -11.07 7.01
#